data_98879ad2b6eefc9a0d6f7122dac9c213
#
_entry.id   98879ad2b6eefc9a0d6f7122dac9c213
#
_cell.length_a   1.000
_cell.length_b   1.000
_cell.length_c   1.000
_cell.angle_alpha   90.00
_cell.angle_beta   90.00
_cell.angle_gamma   90.00
#
_symmetry.space_group_name_H-M   'P 1'
#
loop_
_entity.id
_entity.type
_entity.pdbx_description
1 polymer ?
#
loop_
_entity_poly.entity_id
_entity_poly.type
_entity_poly.pdbx_seq_one_letter_code
_entity_poly.pdbx_strand_id
1 'polypeptide(L)'
;MYDVVIIGAGVVGCAVARELSRYRLKTVVLEKGEDVCCGTSKANSAIVHAGFDAEPGTWKAKMNVIGSKKMEKLSKELDFPYKRNGSLVLCFEEKDFHKLEELRQKGVENGVEGLEIITGEKIWEIEPNLSRNVKAVLYAPTGAIICPFKLTIALAENANVNGVEFAFDTEVKDIQKTENGYEIETTKGCYETKCIVNAAGVYADVFHNMVSEKKLSITPRKGEYCLMD
;
A
#
# COMPACT_ATOMS: atom_id res chain seq x y z
N MET A 1 -26.71 11.13 -8.48
CA MET A 1 -26.16 10.68 -7.19
C MET A 1 -25.44 9.35 -7.37
N TYR A 2 -24.23 9.19 -6.83
CA TYR A 2 -23.44 7.95 -6.79
C TYR A 2 -23.78 7.15 -5.52
N ASP A 3 -23.53 5.84 -5.55
CA ASP A 3 -23.58 5.03 -4.33
C ASP A 3 -22.28 5.22 -3.53
N VAL A 4 -21.12 5.26 -4.23
CA VAL A 4 -19.82 5.46 -3.60
C VAL A 4 -18.97 6.43 -4.43
N VAL A 5 -18.36 7.40 -3.75
CA VAL A 5 -17.26 8.21 -4.28
C VAL A 5 -15.98 7.81 -3.56
N ILE A 6 -14.93 7.53 -4.33
CA ILE A 6 -13.58 7.25 -3.82
C ILE A 6 -12.69 8.46 -4.10
N ILE A 7 -12.04 9.00 -3.09
CA ILE A 7 -11.13 10.15 -3.22
C ILE A 7 -9.69 9.65 -3.30
N GLY A 8 -9.09 9.82 -4.48
CA GLY A 8 -7.70 9.44 -4.78
C GLY A 8 -7.58 8.15 -5.59
N ALA A 9 -6.87 8.22 -6.72
CA ALA A 9 -6.55 7.10 -7.61
C ALA A 9 -5.13 6.53 -7.37
N GLY A 10 -4.66 6.53 -6.14
CA GLY A 10 -3.51 5.74 -5.71
C GLY A 10 -3.87 4.25 -5.61
N VAL A 11 -2.86 3.41 -5.28
CA VAL A 11 -3.05 1.94 -5.19
C VAL A 11 -4.21 1.54 -4.27
N VAL A 12 -4.44 2.27 -3.18
CA VAL A 12 -5.53 1.97 -2.22
C VAL A 12 -6.89 2.27 -2.86
N GLY A 13 -7.06 3.46 -3.47
CA GLY A 13 -8.31 3.83 -4.13
C GLY A 13 -8.65 2.90 -5.29
N CYS A 14 -7.65 2.57 -6.13
CA CYS A 14 -7.82 1.63 -7.24
C CYS A 14 -8.17 0.20 -6.77
N ALA A 15 -7.55 -0.26 -5.65
CA ALA A 15 -7.88 -1.55 -5.06
C ALA A 15 -9.32 -1.60 -4.52
N VAL A 16 -9.76 -0.53 -3.84
CA VAL A 16 -11.16 -0.43 -3.38
C VAL A 16 -12.12 -0.35 -4.56
N ALA A 17 -11.80 0.45 -5.58
CA ALA A 17 -12.59 0.55 -6.80
C ALA A 17 -12.80 -0.82 -7.46
N ARG A 18 -11.71 -1.60 -7.60
CA ARG A 18 -11.77 -2.97 -8.12
C ARG A 18 -12.66 -3.89 -7.28
N GLU A 19 -12.55 -3.85 -5.97
CA GLU A 19 -13.40 -4.70 -5.12
C GLU A 19 -14.87 -4.28 -5.18
N LEU A 20 -15.16 -2.98 -5.23
CA LEU A 20 -16.52 -2.46 -5.38
C LEU A 20 -17.14 -2.75 -6.75
N SER A 21 -16.32 -2.85 -7.80
CA SER A 21 -16.80 -3.18 -9.15
C SER A 21 -17.43 -4.57 -9.28
N ARG A 22 -17.29 -5.43 -8.26
CA ARG A 22 -17.96 -6.73 -8.15
C ARG A 22 -19.45 -6.60 -7.80
N TYR A 23 -19.90 -5.41 -7.42
CA TYR A 23 -21.25 -5.14 -6.97
C TYR A 23 -21.95 -4.19 -7.94
N ARG A 24 -23.29 -4.19 -7.94
CA ARG A 24 -24.09 -3.26 -8.74
C ARG A 24 -24.18 -1.90 -8.03
N LEU A 25 -23.07 -1.19 -7.98
CA LEU A 25 -22.92 0.12 -7.36
C LEU A 25 -22.48 1.13 -8.42
N LYS A 26 -23.11 2.30 -8.43
CA LYS A 26 -22.62 3.44 -9.20
C LYS A 26 -21.45 4.07 -8.45
N THR A 27 -20.23 3.80 -8.89
CA THR A 27 -19.00 4.21 -8.21
C THR A 27 -18.17 5.12 -9.11
N VAL A 28 -17.59 6.18 -8.53
CA VAL A 28 -16.62 7.05 -9.21
C VAL A 28 -15.40 7.26 -8.33
N VAL A 29 -14.22 7.29 -8.95
CA VAL A 29 -12.95 7.69 -8.34
C VAL A 29 -12.63 9.11 -8.78
N LEU A 30 -12.44 10.02 -7.83
CA LEU A 30 -12.02 11.40 -8.06
C LEU A 30 -10.51 11.52 -7.82
N GLU A 31 -9.76 11.93 -8.83
CA GLU A 31 -8.32 12.11 -8.76
C GLU A 31 -7.95 13.52 -9.22
N LYS A 32 -7.14 14.21 -8.41
CA LYS A 32 -6.67 15.57 -8.75
C LYS A 32 -5.61 15.60 -9.84
N GLY A 33 -4.88 14.51 -10.04
CA GLY A 33 -3.89 14.36 -11.09
C GLY A 33 -4.51 13.96 -12.42
N GLU A 34 -3.68 13.98 -13.44
CA GLU A 34 -4.03 13.63 -14.82
C GLU A 34 -4.20 12.13 -15.08
N ASP A 35 -3.72 11.30 -14.13
CA ASP A 35 -3.74 9.83 -14.26
C ASP A 35 -3.74 9.15 -12.88
N VAL A 36 -3.88 7.84 -12.85
CA VAL A 36 -3.70 7.02 -11.65
C VAL A 36 -2.24 7.01 -11.20
N CYS A 37 -1.98 6.60 -9.96
CA CYS A 37 -0.61 6.42 -9.45
C CYS A 37 0.24 7.71 -9.36
N CYS A 38 -0.35 8.90 -9.38
CA CYS A 38 0.39 10.16 -9.39
C CYS A 38 1.01 10.57 -8.04
N GLY A 39 0.58 9.96 -6.93
CA GLY A 39 1.07 10.24 -5.58
C GLY A 39 2.16 9.29 -5.08
N THR A 40 2.11 8.93 -3.80
CA THR A 40 3.06 8.02 -3.12
C THR A 40 3.14 6.63 -3.78
N SER A 41 2.09 6.20 -4.49
CA SER A 41 2.06 4.90 -5.18
C SER A 41 3.11 4.78 -6.29
N LYS A 42 3.59 5.90 -6.88
CA LYS A 42 4.69 5.89 -7.86
C LYS A 42 6.08 6.02 -7.23
N ALA A 43 6.17 6.45 -5.97
CA ALA A 43 7.42 6.81 -5.30
C ALA A 43 7.56 6.02 -3.99
N ASN A 44 7.96 4.77 -4.11
CA ASN A 44 8.16 3.84 -3.00
C ASN A 44 9.20 2.76 -3.39
N SER A 45 9.58 1.91 -2.43
CA SER A 45 10.58 0.86 -2.63
C SER A 45 10.09 -0.39 -3.36
N ALA A 46 8.84 -0.43 -3.78
CA ALA A 46 8.25 -1.57 -4.51
C ALA A 46 8.26 -2.91 -3.75
N ILE A 47 8.48 -2.89 -2.45
CA ILE A 47 8.60 -4.08 -1.62
C ILE A 47 7.22 -4.57 -1.18
N VAL A 48 6.95 -5.85 -1.39
CA VAL A 48 5.89 -6.60 -0.72
C VAL A 48 6.48 -7.12 0.59
N HIS A 49 6.27 -6.38 1.67
CA HIS A 49 6.83 -6.72 2.98
C HIS A 49 6.27 -8.03 3.51
N ALA A 50 7.14 -8.87 4.08
CA ALA A 50 6.75 -10.15 4.67
C ALA A 50 5.80 -9.99 5.88
N GLY A 51 6.00 -8.93 6.69
CA GLY A 51 5.14 -8.61 7.84
C GLY A 51 5.79 -8.74 9.21
N PHE A 52 7.12 -8.86 9.28
CA PHE A 52 7.86 -9.03 10.54
C PHE A 52 8.08 -7.73 11.32
N ASP A 53 7.93 -6.56 10.68
CA ASP A 53 8.26 -5.25 11.29
C ASP A 53 7.11 -4.65 12.11
N ALA A 54 5.87 -4.93 11.72
CA ALA A 54 4.71 -4.34 12.37
C ALA A 54 4.44 -4.94 13.76
N GLU A 55 4.01 -4.08 14.69
CA GLU A 55 3.70 -4.49 16.07
C GLU A 55 2.57 -5.52 16.12
N PRO A 56 2.79 -6.68 16.78
CA PRO A 56 1.81 -7.74 16.88
C PRO A 56 0.46 -7.27 17.46
N GLY A 57 -0.63 -7.89 17.01
CA GLY A 57 -1.99 -7.53 17.43
C GLY A 57 -2.60 -6.31 16.72
N THR A 58 -1.82 -5.54 15.97
CA THR A 58 -2.31 -4.39 15.23
C THR A 58 -2.94 -4.77 13.87
N TRP A 59 -3.85 -3.92 13.38
CA TRP A 59 -4.39 -4.04 12.03
C TRP A 59 -3.29 -3.96 10.97
N LYS A 60 -2.25 -3.15 11.19
CA LYS A 60 -1.10 -3.04 10.30
C LYS A 60 -0.41 -4.38 10.13
N ALA A 61 -0.11 -5.10 11.21
CA ALA A 61 0.51 -6.42 11.19
C ALA A 61 -0.37 -7.44 10.45
N LYS A 62 -1.65 -7.52 10.85
CA LYS A 62 -2.61 -8.44 10.25
C LYS A 62 -2.78 -8.22 8.74
N MET A 63 -2.99 -6.97 8.33
CA MET A 63 -3.21 -6.64 6.91
C MET A 63 -1.94 -6.80 6.08
N ASN A 64 -0.76 -6.54 6.64
CA ASN A 64 0.50 -6.77 5.95
C ASN A 64 0.67 -8.24 5.55
N VAL A 65 0.52 -9.17 6.49
CA VAL A 65 0.68 -10.62 6.22
C VAL A 65 -0.40 -11.11 5.25
N ILE A 66 -1.66 -10.71 5.43
CA ILE A 66 -2.76 -11.08 4.52
C ILE A 66 -2.50 -10.53 3.11
N GLY A 67 -2.07 -9.28 3.01
CA GLY A 67 -1.77 -8.64 1.72
C GLY A 67 -0.60 -9.30 1.01
N SER A 68 0.49 -9.59 1.73
CA SER A 68 1.63 -10.32 1.20
C SER A 68 1.23 -11.68 0.60
N LYS A 69 0.46 -12.47 1.33
CA LYS A 69 -0.04 -13.80 0.87
C LYS A 69 -0.95 -13.71 -0.36
N LYS A 70 -1.70 -12.61 -0.51
CA LYS A 70 -2.60 -12.41 -1.66
C LYS A 70 -1.89 -11.89 -2.91
N MET A 71 -0.73 -11.25 -2.78
CA MET A 71 -0.11 -10.48 -3.85
C MET A 71 0.30 -11.34 -5.05
N GLU A 72 0.82 -12.56 -4.81
CA GLU A 72 1.20 -13.46 -5.90
C GLU A 72 -0.01 -13.90 -6.74
N LYS A 73 -1.13 -14.22 -6.09
CA LYS A 73 -2.37 -14.56 -6.79
C LYS A 73 -2.89 -13.37 -7.59
N LEU A 74 -2.88 -12.19 -6.97
CA LEU A 74 -3.33 -10.95 -7.60
C LEU A 74 -2.47 -10.60 -8.82
N SER A 75 -1.15 -10.82 -8.76
CA SER A 75 -0.26 -10.58 -9.89
C SER A 75 -0.58 -11.45 -11.11
N LYS A 76 -0.98 -12.70 -10.87
CA LYS A 76 -1.40 -13.62 -11.93
C LYS A 76 -2.78 -13.25 -12.51
N GLU A 77 -3.70 -12.76 -11.65
CA GLU A 77 -5.03 -12.34 -12.09
C GLU A 77 -5.00 -11.07 -12.95
N LEU A 78 -4.08 -10.13 -12.63
CA LEU A 78 -4.02 -8.80 -13.23
C LEU A 78 -2.80 -8.59 -14.13
N ASP A 79 -1.97 -9.60 -14.32
CA ASP A 79 -0.79 -9.62 -15.20
C ASP A 79 0.21 -8.48 -14.92
N PHE A 80 0.56 -8.26 -13.63
CA PHE A 80 1.65 -7.35 -13.27
C PHE A 80 2.86 -8.10 -12.72
N PRO A 81 4.09 -7.57 -12.90
CA PRO A 81 5.31 -8.23 -12.45
C PRO A 81 5.35 -8.42 -10.94
N TYR A 82 5.62 -9.65 -10.51
CA TYR A 82 5.84 -10.05 -9.13
C TYR A 82 7.05 -10.98 -9.06
N LYS A 83 7.99 -10.71 -8.17
CA LYS A 83 9.15 -11.56 -7.94
C LYS A 83 9.32 -11.81 -6.44
N ARG A 84 9.15 -13.06 -6.03
CA ARG A 84 9.46 -13.51 -4.66
C ARG A 84 10.96 -13.77 -4.55
N ASN A 85 11.72 -12.76 -4.16
CA ASN A 85 13.17 -12.82 -4.00
C ASN A 85 13.61 -12.84 -2.52
N GLY A 86 12.64 -12.83 -1.59
CA GLY A 86 12.91 -12.69 -0.17
C GLY A 86 13.33 -11.27 0.22
N SER A 87 13.57 -11.07 1.49
CA SER A 87 14.19 -9.86 2.02
C SER A 87 15.17 -10.19 3.14
N LEU A 88 16.19 -9.35 3.29
CA LEU A 88 17.24 -9.49 4.27
C LEU A 88 17.27 -8.24 5.16
N VAL A 89 17.28 -8.42 6.48
CA VAL A 89 17.62 -7.37 7.44
C VAL A 89 19.06 -7.62 7.89
N LEU A 90 19.95 -6.69 7.61
CA LEU A 90 21.38 -6.86 7.83
C LEU A 90 21.78 -6.43 9.25
N CYS A 91 22.65 -7.22 9.89
CA CYS A 91 23.27 -6.89 11.14
C CYS A 91 24.81 -6.88 10.98
N PHE A 92 25.45 -5.76 11.36
CA PHE A 92 26.88 -5.56 11.22
C PHE A 92 27.67 -5.75 12.51
N GLU A 93 26.99 -5.72 13.66
CA GLU A 93 27.64 -5.84 14.96
C GLU A 93 26.98 -6.93 15.82
N GLU A 94 27.77 -7.78 16.44
CA GLU A 94 27.26 -8.89 17.27
C GLU A 94 26.37 -8.42 18.44
N LYS A 95 26.67 -7.25 19.01
CA LYS A 95 25.85 -6.66 20.06
C LYS A 95 24.38 -6.39 19.64
N ASP A 96 24.12 -6.31 18.33
CA ASP A 96 22.80 -6.02 17.77
C ASP A 96 22.04 -7.29 17.34
N PHE A 97 22.58 -8.48 17.57
CA PHE A 97 21.92 -9.75 17.22
C PHE A 97 20.56 -9.92 17.89
N HIS A 98 20.41 -9.39 19.12
CA HIS A 98 19.13 -9.40 19.82
C HIS A 98 18.03 -8.69 19.04
N LYS A 99 18.35 -7.65 18.25
CA LYS A 99 17.37 -6.93 17.42
C LYS A 99 16.83 -7.79 16.29
N LEU A 100 17.67 -8.66 15.69
CA LEU A 100 17.20 -9.61 14.68
C LEU A 100 16.24 -10.65 15.31
N GLU A 101 16.58 -11.12 16.54
CA GLU A 101 15.72 -12.06 17.25
C GLU A 101 14.38 -11.44 17.65
N GLU A 102 14.36 -10.18 18.09
CA GLU A 102 13.13 -9.44 18.35
C GLU A 102 12.25 -9.31 17.09
N LEU A 103 12.86 -8.96 15.93
CA LEU A 103 12.14 -8.91 14.67
C LEU A 103 11.63 -10.29 14.24
N ARG A 104 12.44 -11.33 14.40
CA ARG A 104 12.03 -12.70 14.10
C ARG A 104 10.84 -13.13 14.95
N GLN A 105 10.88 -12.85 16.23
CA GLN A 105 9.80 -13.18 17.14
C GLN A 105 8.51 -12.43 16.80
N LYS A 106 8.58 -11.12 16.57
CA LYS A 106 7.44 -10.33 16.07
C LYS A 106 6.85 -10.90 14.78
N GLY A 107 7.72 -11.28 13.84
CA GLY A 107 7.28 -11.88 12.59
C GLY A 107 6.56 -13.22 12.78
N VAL A 108 7.06 -14.07 13.68
CA VAL A 108 6.40 -15.36 14.04
C VAL A 108 5.04 -15.09 14.68
N GLU A 109 4.93 -14.14 15.60
CA GLU A 109 3.66 -13.75 16.23
C GLU A 109 2.67 -13.17 15.20
N ASN A 110 3.16 -12.48 14.19
CA ASN A 110 2.35 -11.97 13.08
C ASN A 110 1.94 -13.04 12.06
N GLY A 111 2.50 -14.26 12.15
CA GLY A 111 2.21 -15.37 11.25
C GLY A 111 3.01 -15.32 9.94
N VAL A 112 4.20 -14.73 9.97
CA VAL A 112 5.16 -14.77 8.85
C VAL A 112 5.88 -16.12 8.85
N GLU A 113 5.85 -16.81 7.72
CA GLU A 113 6.43 -18.14 7.58
C GLU A 113 7.89 -18.10 7.12
N GLY A 114 8.71 -19.03 7.61
CA GLY A 114 10.06 -19.28 7.13
C GLY A 114 11.11 -18.24 7.55
N LEU A 115 10.85 -17.41 8.57
CA LEU A 115 11.83 -16.47 9.10
C LEU A 115 13.02 -17.22 9.73
N GLU A 116 14.23 -16.89 9.27
CA GLU A 116 15.47 -17.51 9.72
C GLU A 116 16.56 -16.46 9.96
N ILE A 117 17.29 -16.60 11.08
CA ILE A 117 18.52 -15.84 11.30
C ILE A 117 19.68 -16.67 10.76
N ILE A 118 20.40 -16.09 9.78
CA ILE A 118 21.47 -16.74 9.06
C ILE A 118 22.79 -16.04 9.39
N THR A 119 23.83 -16.84 9.61
CA THR A 119 25.20 -16.39 9.93
C THR A 119 26.22 -17.13 9.07
N GLY A 120 27.45 -16.60 9.02
CA GLY A 120 28.56 -17.25 8.30
C GLY A 120 28.37 -17.25 6.78
N GLU A 121 29.01 -18.18 6.09
CA GLU A 121 29.11 -18.21 4.62
C GLU A 121 27.75 -18.33 3.91
N LYS A 122 26.74 -18.90 4.56
CA LYS A 122 25.38 -19.01 4.02
C LYS A 122 24.76 -17.66 3.63
N ILE A 123 25.20 -16.55 4.24
CA ILE A 123 24.74 -15.19 3.91
C ILE A 123 25.03 -14.89 2.43
N TRP A 124 26.24 -15.21 1.99
CA TRP A 124 26.73 -14.92 0.64
C TRP A 124 26.30 -15.98 -0.39
N GLU A 125 25.80 -17.13 0.04
CA GLU A 125 25.09 -18.07 -0.84
C GLU A 125 23.74 -17.48 -1.28
N ILE A 126 23.08 -16.70 -0.41
CA ILE A 126 21.79 -16.05 -0.70
C ILE A 126 22.00 -14.76 -1.50
N GLU A 127 22.92 -13.89 -1.06
CA GLU A 127 23.23 -12.62 -1.72
C GLU A 127 24.74 -12.39 -1.78
N PRO A 128 25.36 -12.78 -2.90
CA PRO A 128 26.83 -12.72 -3.06
C PRO A 128 27.43 -11.30 -2.99
N ASN A 129 26.62 -10.28 -3.30
CA ASN A 129 27.09 -8.89 -3.38
C ASN A 129 27.07 -8.16 -2.03
N LEU A 130 26.66 -8.81 -0.95
CA LEU A 130 26.69 -8.20 0.38
C LEU A 130 28.11 -7.95 0.87
N SER A 131 28.29 -6.85 1.59
CA SER A 131 29.54 -6.55 2.30
C SER A 131 29.96 -7.70 3.21
N ARG A 132 31.25 -8.04 3.21
CA ARG A 132 31.83 -9.04 4.13
C ARG A 132 31.83 -8.62 5.60
N ASN A 133 31.46 -7.37 5.88
CA ASN A 133 31.26 -6.88 7.25
C ASN A 133 29.93 -7.32 7.90
N VAL A 134 29.00 -7.87 7.11
CA VAL A 134 27.73 -8.41 7.63
C VAL A 134 28.02 -9.62 8.51
N LYS A 135 27.48 -9.62 9.74
CA LYS A 135 27.68 -10.68 10.74
C LYS A 135 26.51 -11.66 10.80
N ALA A 136 25.29 -11.14 10.61
CA ALA A 136 24.07 -11.93 10.60
C ALA A 136 23.02 -11.25 9.72
N VAL A 137 22.04 -12.01 9.26
CA VAL A 137 20.86 -11.48 8.57
C VAL A 137 19.60 -12.18 9.08
N LEU A 138 18.51 -11.43 9.17
CA LEU A 138 17.18 -12.03 9.24
C LEU A 138 16.67 -12.19 7.81
N TYR A 139 16.50 -13.42 7.38
CA TYR A 139 15.95 -13.76 6.08
C TYR A 139 14.45 -14.00 6.17
N ALA A 140 13.69 -13.31 5.32
CA ALA A 140 12.24 -13.47 5.19
C ALA A 140 11.92 -13.94 3.76
N PRO A 141 11.73 -15.25 3.52
CA PRO A 141 11.54 -15.81 2.17
C PRO A 141 10.21 -15.40 1.51
N THR A 142 9.26 -14.91 2.30
CA THR A 142 7.96 -14.43 1.80
C THR A 142 8.00 -12.98 1.31
N GLY A 143 9.12 -12.27 1.50
CA GLY A 143 9.34 -10.96 0.92
C GLY A 143 9.40 -11.02 -0.61
N ALA A 144 8.90 -9.99 -1.28
CA ALA A 144 8.86 -9.91 -2.74
C ALA A 144 9.01 -8.47 -3.22
N ILE A 145 9.15 -8.30 -4.52
CA ILE A 145 9.07 -7.00 -5.21
C ILE A 145 8.00 -7.04 -6.29
N ILE A 146 7.41 -5.89 -6.57
CA ILE A 146 6.43 -5.67 -7.63
C ILE A 146 6.78 -4.43 -8.46
N CYS A 147 6.08 -4.22 -9.56
CA CYS A 147 6.02 -2.90 -10.18
C CYS A 147 4.79 -2.14 -9.66
N PRO A 148 4.95 -1.11 -8.79
CA PRO A 148 3.82 -0.42 -8.18
C PRO A 148 2.97 0.36 -9.21
N PHE A 149 3.58 0.82 -10.29
CA PHE A 149 2.86 1.43 -11.41
C PHE A 149 1.91 0.42 -12.07
N LYS A 150 2.44 -0.72 -12.50
CA LYS A 150 1.64 -1.75 -13.18
C LYS A 150 0.55 -2.33 -12.28
N LEU A 151 0.84 -2.51 -10.98
CA LEU A 151 -0.19 -2.90 -10.02
C LEU A 151 -1.34 -1.88 -9.98
N THR A 152 -1.01 -0.58 -9.82
CA THR A 152 -2.04 0.46 -9.69
C THR A 152 -2.85 0.61 -10.97
N ILE A 153 -2.18 0.61 -12.13
CA ILE A 153 -2.83 0.68 -13.46
C ILE A 153 -3.76 -0.52 -13.66
N ALA A 154 -3.27 -1.75 -13.43
CA ALA A 154 -4.06 -2.95 -13.62
C ALA A 154 -5.30 -3.02 -12.70
N LEU A 155 -5.19 -2.52 -11.47
CA LEU A 155 -6.34 -2.38 -10.56
C LEU A 155 -7.37 -1.38 -11.12
N ALA A 156 -6.91 -0.23 -11.62
CA ALA A 156 -7.78 0.81 -12.17
C ALA A 156 -8.46 0.37 -13.46
N GLU A 157 -7.71 -0.21 -14.39
CA GLU A 157 -8.25 -0.74 -15.65
C GLU A 157 -9.30 -1.82 -15.40
N ASN A 158 -9.01 -2.77 -14.49
CA ASN A 158 -9.97 -3.80 -14.12
C ASN A 158 -11.25 -3.20 -13.49
N ALA A 159 -11.13 -2.20 -12.62
CA ALA A 159 -12.28 -1.50 -12.05
C ALA A 159 -13.09 -0.76 -13.14
N ASN A 160 -12.41 -0.07 -14.06
CA ASN A 160 -13.04 0.71 -15.12
C ASN A 160 -13.81 -0.18 -16.12
N VAL A 161 -13.21 -1.29 -16.58
CA VAL A 161 -13.86 -2.28 -17.45
C VAL A 161 -15.12 -2.86 -16.79
N ASN A 162 -15.16 -2.94 -15.47
CA ASN A 162 -16.30 -3.40 -14.69
C ASN A 162 -17.24 -2.26 -14.23
N GLY A 163 -17.15 -1.07 -14.83
CA GLY A 163 -18.14 -0.01 -14.71
C GLY A 163 -17.86 1.05 -13.63
N VAL A 164 -16.67 1.07 -13.02
CA VAL A 164 -16.26 2.19 -12.16
C VAL A 164 -15.79 3.36 -13.02
N GLU A 165 -16.32 4.55 -12.78
CA GLU A 165 -15.93 5.78 -13.43
C GLU A 165 -14.64 6.34 -12.80
N PHE A 166 -13.75 6.94 -13.61
CA PHE A 166 -12.58 7.68 -13.15
C PHE A 166 -12.65 9.11 -13.66
N ALA A 167 -12.64 10.08 -12.75
CA ALA A 167 -12.64 11.51 -13.04
C ALA A 167 -11.27 12.09 -12.66
N PHE A 168 -10.40 12.24 -13.66
CA PHE A 168 -9.08 12.86 -13.53
C PHE A 168 -9.16 14.39 -13.57
N ASP A 169 -8.08 15.08 -13.17
CA ASP A 169 -8.01 16.53 -13.00
C ASP A 169 -9.17 17.10 -12.17
N THR A 170 -9.68 16.27 -11.25
CA THR A 170 -10.86 16.56 -10.45
C THR A 170 -10.47 16.59 -8.96
N GLU A 171 -10.07 17.78 -8.52
CA GLU A 171 -9.64 17.99 -7.13
C GLU A 171 -10.85 18.27 -6.25
N VAL A 172 -11.02 17.48 -5.19
CA VAL A 172 -12.01 17.73 -4.13
C VAL A 172 -11.59 18.96 -3.32
N LYS A 173 -12.50 19.92 -3.17
CA LYS A 173 -12.31 21.18 -2.44
C LYS A 173 -13.02 21.19 -1.09
N ASP A 174 -14.27 20.72 -1.06
CA ASP A 174 -15.06 20.64 0.16
C ASP A 174 -15.97 19.42 0.16
N ILE A 175 -16.37 18.99 1.36
CA ILE A 175 -17.30 17.88 1.57
C ILE A 175 -18.28 18.30 2.64
N GLN A 176 -19.57 18.27 2.29
CA GLN A 176 -20.68 18.60 3.18
C GLN A 176 -21.57 17.37 3.41
N LYS A 177 -22.00 17.16 4.66
CA LYS A 177 -23.01 16.16 4.97
C LYS A 177 -24.39 16.67 4.59
N THR A 178 -25.17 15.80 3.95
CA THR A 178 -26.57 16.04 3.64
C THR A 178 -27.47 15.03 4.35
N GLU A 179 -28.76 15.16 4.27
CA GLU A 179 -29.72 14.19 4.85
C GLU A 179 -29.56 12.77 4.28
N ASN A 180 -29.13 12.66 2.98
CA ASN A 180 -29.10 11.39 2.26
C ASN A 180 -27.67 10.95 1.90
N GLY A 181 -26.63 11.58 2.48
CA GLY A 181 -25.24 11.25 2.20
C GLY A 181 -24.32 12.45 2.24
N TYR A 182 -23.68 12.75 1.12
CA TYR A 182 -22.67 13.80 1.02
C TYR A 182 -22.77 14.53 -0.31
N GLU A 183 -22.48 15.83 -0.27
CA GLU A 183 -22.17 16.67 -1.42
C GLU A 183 -20.68 16.99 -1.42
N ILE A 184 -20.04 16.79 -2.57
CA ILE A 184 -18.58 16.94 -2.75
C ILE A 184 -18.36 18.02 -3.80
N GLU A 185 -17.81 19.15 -3.39
CA GLU A 185 -17.40 20.23 -4.30
C GLU A 185 -16.02 19.90 -4.88
N THR A 186 -15.89 20.02 -6.20
CA THR A 186 -14.63 19.78 -6.92
C THR A 186 -14.30 20.90 -7.90
N THR A 187 -13.10 20.86 -8.46
CA THR A 187 -12.69 21.78 -9.55
C THR A 187 -13.51 21.62 -10.83
N LYS A 188 -14.24 20.52 -10.99
CA LYS A 188 -15.07 20.24 -12.19
C LYS A 188 -16.58 20.12 -11.90
N GLY A 189 -17.04 20.65 -10.76
CA GLY A 189 -18.44 20.65 -10.36
C GLY A 189 -18.70 19.81 -9.10
N CYS A 190 -19.98 19.57 -8.79
CA CYS A 190 -20.39 18.90 -7.58
C CYS A 190 -20.76 17.43 -7.84
N TYR A 191 -20.44 16.57 -6.88
CA TYR A 191 -20.79 15.16 -6.87
C TYR A 191 -21.64 14.85 -5.64
N GLU A 192 -22.75 14.19 -5.85
CA GLU A 192 -23.60 13.68 -4.76
C GLU A 192 -23.38 12.19 -4.57
N THR A 193 -23.25 11.73 -3.32
CA THR A 193 -23.01 10.32 -3.00
C THR A 193 -23.59 9.91 -1.66
N LYS A 194 -23.93 8.63 -1.53
CA LYS A 194 -24.35 8.03 -0.26
C LYS A 194 -23.19 7.75 0.67
N CYS A 195 -22.00 7.41 0.11
CA CYS A 195 -20.83 6.98 0.86
C CYS A 195 -19.54 7.54 0.24
N ILE A 196 -18.57 7.88 1.08
CA ILE A 196 -17.24 8.30 0.67
C ILE A 196 -16.20 7.32 1.17
N VAL A 197 -15.29 6.90 0.28
CA VAL A 197 -14.06 6.22 0.64
C VAL A 197 -12.90 7.21 0.51
N ASN A 198 -12.31 7.57 1.62
CA ASN A 198 -11.15 8.46 1.63
C ASN A 198 -9.87 7.64 1.42
N ALA A 199 -9.32 7.68 0.21
CA ALA A 199 -8.07 7.05 -0.19
C ALA A 199 -7.01 8.07 -0.63
N ALA A 200 -7.08 9.29 -0.08
CA ALA A 200 -6.25 10.45 -0.48
C ALA A 200 -4.81 10.40 0.04
N GLY A 201 -4.32 9.26 0.52
CA GLY A 201 -2.93 9.07 0.96
C GLY A 201 -2.53 10.05 2.06
N VAL A 202 -1.47 10.82 1.82
CA VAL A 202 -0.95 11.81 2.79
C VAL A 202 -1.87 13.00 3.03
N TYR A 203 -2.94 13.13 2.27
CA TYR A 203 -3.96 14.18 2.43
C TYR A 203 -5.27 13.65 3.04
N ALA A 204 -5.28 12.41 3.52
CA ALA A 204 -6.51 11.79 4.02
C ALA A 204 -7.07 12.49 5.27
N ASP A 205 -6.23 13.09 6.10
CA ASP A 205 -6.65 13.89 7.24
C ASP A 205 -7.43 15.15 6.85
N VAL A 206 -7.08 15.77 5.72
CA VAL A 206 -7.78 16.97 5.22
C VAL A 206 -9.26 16.64 4.99
N PHE A 207 -9.54 15.60 4.20
CA PHE A 207 -10.93 15.21 3.89
C PHE A 207 -11.65 14.59 5.08
N HIS A 208 -10.95 13.83 5.93
CA HIS A 208 -11.50 13.33 7.17
C HIS A 208 -11.99 14.49 8.06
N ASN A 209 -11.18 15.53 8.16
CA ASN A 209 -11.44 16.68 9.03
C ASN A 209 -12.61 17.57 8.55
N MET A 210 -13.02 17.47 7.29
CA MET A 210 -14.19 18.18 6.79
C MET A 210 -15.49 17.62 7.37
N VAL A 211 -15.57 16.29 7.57
CA VAL A 211 -16.83 15.60 7.91
C VAL A 211 -16.83 14.92 9.28
N SER A 212 -15.70 14.85 9.98
CA SER A 212 -15.57 14.19 11.29
C SER A 212 -15.39 15.20 12.42
N GLU A 213 -16.02 14.94 13.55
CA GLU A 213 -15.78 15.71 14.79
C GLU A 213 -14.38 15.39 15.35
N LYS A 214 -14.01 14.11 15.34
CA LYS A 214 -12.67 13.67 15.76
C LYS A 214 -11.65 14.01 14.68
N LYS A 215 -10.81 14.98 14.97
CA LYS A 215 -9.77 15.43 14.05
C LYS A 215 -8.57 14.48 14.03
N LEU A 216 -7.99 14.32 12.85
CA LEU A 216 -6.75 13.59 12.60
C LEU A 216 -5.69 14.54 12.05
N SER A 217 -4.44 14.17 12.20
CA SER A 217 -3.31 14.87 11.59
C SER A 217 -2.32 13.85 11.05
N ILE A 218 -1.95 13.98 9.79
CA ILE A 218 -0.93 13.17 9.13
C ILE A 218 0.31 14.03 8.97
N THR A 219 1.45 13.56 9.49
CA THR A 219 2.76 14.18 9.24
C THR A 219 3.49 13.36 8.18
N PRO A 220 3.53 13.82 6.91
CA PRO A 220 4.26 13.12 5.86
C PRO A 220 5.75 13.05 6.17
N ARG A 221 6.35 11.88 5.97
CA ARG A 221 7.80 11.70 6.05
C ARG A 221 8.34 11.42 4.65
N LYS A 222 9.29 12.26 4.22
CA LYS A 222 9.99 12.08 2.96
C LYS A 222 10.99 10.93 3.09
N GLY A 223 10.94 9.98 2.16
CA GLY A 223 12.02 9.02 1.90
C GLY A 223 12.80 9.46 0.66
N GLU A 224 14.11 9.37 0.71
CA GLU A 224 14.97 9.69 -0.42
C GLU A 224 15.61 8.40 -0.95
N TYR A 225 15.72 8.29 -2.27
CA TYR A 225 16.33 7.16 -2.94
C TYR A 225 17.51 7.65 -3.78
N CYS A 226 18.63 6.95 -3.68
CA CYS A 226 19.75 7.10 -4.60
C CYS A 226 19.65 5.97 -5.63
N LEU A 227 19.41 6.34 -6.89
CA LEU A 227 19.53 5.39 -7.99
C LEU A 227 21.01 5.22 -8.29
N MET A 228 21.47 3.97 -8.23
CA MET A 228 22.87 3.61 -8.51
C MET A 228 22.94 2.84 -9.83
N ASP A 229 24.01 3.08 -10.58
CA ASP A 229 24.30 2.39 -11.84
C ASP A 229 24.80 0.96 -11.61
#